data_cdc814ae067ee3866865fff5aad1a4f2
#
_entry.id   cdc814ae067ee3866865fff5aad1a4f2
#
_cell.length_a   1.000
_cell.length_b   1.000
_cell.length_c   1.000
_cell.angle_alpha   90.00
_cell.angle_beta   90.00
_cell.angle_gamma   90.00
#
_symmetry.space_group_name_H-M   'P 1'
#
loop_
_entity.id
_entity.type
_entity.pdbx_description
1 polymer ?
#
loop_
_entity_poly.entity_id
_entity_poly.type
_entity_poly.pdbx_seq_one_letter_code
_entity_poly.pdbx_strand_id
1 'polypeptide(L)'
;MRLNFRGLALTAGVLLALAACNKNIDTKFEDQMNDTIRGLPFVGDDAGLNVHAVRSIKQVIIHKIAVMPLIDSPDQVDKTLPADSSESVTAQLYAQATVVGGWQVVPEDDVGDAMQQLPPTTTANMDANALALGKRVAADGVLYGSVNKFRERVGFEYSAQTPAAVAFTLNFVDEHSGQIVWTAKYAREQKALTENVFDLPNFIANKGRWVRAHDIAQEGVNASLANLFSKLTVQPVVQGQ
;
A
#
# COMPACT_ATOMS: atom_id res chain seq x y z
N MET A 1 31.70 -38.42 -48.26
CA MET A 1 30.58 -37.57 -47.74
C MET A 1 31.06 -36.97 -46.43
N ARG A 2 31.58 -35.74 -46.47
CA ARG A 2 32.14 -35.07 -45.27
C ARG A 2 31.12 -34.02 -44.82
N LEU A 3 30.50 -34.24 -43.67
CA LEU A 3 29.61 -33.26 -43.02
C LEU A 3 30.45 -32.15 -42.38
N ASN A 4 30.16 -30.93 -42.75
CA ASN A 4 30.77 -29.71 -42.18
C ASN A 4 30.17 -29.35 -40.82
N PHE A 5 30.95 -29.49 -39.75
CA PHE A 5 30.63 -29.16 -38.37
C PHE A 5 30.89 -27.68 -38.01
N ARG A 6 30.66 -26.73 -38.90
CA ARG A 6 30.94 -25.30 -38.63
C ARG A 6 29.71 -24.44 -38.33
N GLY A 7 28.50 -25.02 -38.32
CA GLY A 7 27.24 -24.28 -38.12
C GLY A 7 26.71 -24.27 -36.70
N LEU A 8 27.22 -25.08 -35.76
CA LEU A 8 26.57 -25.28 -34.45
C LEU A 8 27.13 -24.40 -33.33
N ALA A 9 28.24 -23.70 -33.52
CA ALA A 9 28.85 -22.86 -32.48
C ALA A 9 28.33 -21.41 -32.43
N LEU A 10 27.65 -20.93 -33.47
CA LEU A 10 27.17 -19.55 -33.52
C LEU A 10 25.77 -19.38 -32.93
N THR A 11 24.96 -20.43 -32.85
CA THR A 11 23.62 -20.34 -32.31
C THR A 11 23.55 -20.39 -30.78
N ALA A 12 24.54 -21.01 -30.12
CA ALA A 12 24.61 -21.06 -28.67
C ALA A 12 25.03 -19.73 -28.03
N GLY A 13 25.88 -18.96 -28.73
CA GLY A 13 26.34 -17.64 -28.23
C GLY A 13 25.27 -16.56 -28.28
N VAL A 14 24.38 -16.59 -29.25
CA VAL A 14 23.29 -15.59 -29.37
C VAL A 14 22.20 -15.83 -28.36
N LEU A 15 21.88 -17.07 -27.98
CA LEU A 15 20.91 -17.41 -26.96
C LEU A 15 21.36 -17.02 -25.53
N LEU A 16 22.69 -17.11 -25.26
CA LEU A 16 23.23 -16.69 -23.95
C LEU A 16 23.30 -15.15 -23.82
N ALA A 17 23.52 -14.43 -24.94
CA ALA A 17 23.50 -12.96 -24.91
C ALA A 17 22.10 -12.38 -24.70
N LEU A 18 21.05 -13.03 -25.21
CA LEU A 18 19.65 -12.64 -25.01
C LEU A 18 19.19 -12.88 -23.57
N ALA A 19 19.69 -13.93 -22.90
CA ALA A 19 19.36 -14.19 -21.50
C ALA A 19 20.04 -13.20 -20.53
N ALA A 20 21.23 -12.67 -20.87
CA ALA A 20 21.93 -11.67 -20.07
C ALA A 20 21.34 -10.26 -20.22
N CYS A 21 20.81 -9.92 -21.41
CA CYS A 21 20.12 -8.64 -21.63
C CYS A 21 18.76 -8.56 -20.92
N ASN A 22 18.08 -9.69 -20.73
CA ASN A 22 16.74 -9.71 -20.12
C ASN A 22 16.78 -9.37 -18.61
N LYS A 23 17.84 -9.69 -17.89
CA LYS A 23 17.98 -9.38 -16.47
C LYS A 23 18.16 -7.89 -16.15
N ASN A 24 18.82 -7.13 -17.03
CA ASN A 24 19.06 -5.69 -16.86
C ASN A 24 17.89 -4.81 -17.35
N ILE A 25 17.03 -5.36 -18.21
CA ILE A 25 15.84 -4.65 -18.69
C ILE A 25 14.74 -4.71 -17.63
N ASP A 26 14.57 -5.84 -16.97
CA ASP A 26 13.53 -6.03 -15.96
C ASP A 26 13.73 -5.11 -14.73
N THR A 27 14.95 -4.94 -14.23
CA THR A 27 15.22 -4.07 -13.07
C THR A 27 15.01 -2.59 -13.37
N LYS A 28 15.49 -2.11 -14.54
CA LYS A 28 15.26 -0.71 -14.96
C LYS A 28 13.80 -0.41 -15.26
N PHE A 29 13.07 -1.38 -15.79
CA PHE A 29 11.64 -1.23 -16.05
C PHE A 29 10.83 -1.20 -14.75
N GLU A 30 11.20 -1.99 -13.74
CA GLU A 30 10.59 -1.99 -12.42
C GLU A 30 10.87 -0.68 -11.66
N ASP A 31 12.09 -0.16 -11.70
CA ASP A 31 12.46 1.12 -11.08
C ASP A 31 11.73 2.30 -11.75
N GLN A 32 11.66 2.29 -13.09
CA GLN A 32 10.97 3.34 -13.86
C GLN A 32 9.46 3.29 -13.69
N MET A 33 8.87 2.10 -13.53
CA MET A 33 7.44 1.94 -13.19
C MET A 33 7.14 2.38 -11.77
N ASN A 34 8.04 2.17 -10.82
CA ASN A 34 7.90 2.63 -9.45
C ASN A 34 7.79 4.16 -9.37
N ASP A 35 8.67 4.88 -10.06
CA ASP A 35 8.63 6.34 -10.13
C ASP A 35 7.39 6.83 -10.89
N THR A 36 6.97 6.12 -11.92
CA THR A 36 5.77 6.45 -12.70
C THR A 36 4.49 6.23 -11.89
N ILE A 37 4.40 5.15 -11.11
CA ILE A 37 3.23 4.84 -10.26
C ILE A 37 3.11 5.84 -9.10
N ARG A 38 4.24 6.34 -8.56
CA ARG A 38 4.23 7.39 -7.54
C ARG A 38 3.67 8.72 -8.05
N GLY A 39 3.86 9.02 -9.33
CA GLY A 39 3.43 10.28 -9.97
C GLY A 39 2.08 10.24 -10.66
N LEU A 40 1.44 9.07 -10.80
CA LEU A 40 0.13 9.00 -11.43
C LEU A 40 -0.94 9.59 -10.51
N PRO A 41 -1.77 10.52 -11.01
CA PRO A 41 -2.93 10.96 -10.26
C PRO A 41 -3.82 9.75 -9.96
N PHE A 42 -4.47 9.77 -8.80
CA PHE A 42 -5.48 8.78 -8.46
C PHE A 42 -6.61 8.90 -9.49
N VAL A 43 -6.60 8.03 -10.49
CA VAL A 43 -7.75 7.88 -11.40
C VAL A 43 -8.73 6.99 -10.65
N GLY A 44 -9.65 7.61 -9.95
CA GLY A 44 -10.67 6.93 -9.17
C GLY A 44 -11.81 6.44 -10.02
N ASP A 45 -11.61 5.38 -10.76
CA ASP A 45 -12.68 4.62 -11.38
C ASP A 45 -12.69 3.21 -10.82
N ASP A 46 -13.74 2.84 -10.10
CA ASP A 46 -14.19 1.50 -9.69
C ASP A 46 -13.13 0.51 -9.15
N ALA A 47 -11.94 1.00 -8.95
CA ALA A 47 -10.80 0.13 -8.86
C ALA A 47 -10.44 -0.13 -7.44
N GLY A 48 -10.81 -0.82 -6.66
CA GLY A 48 -10.29 -1.32 -5.41
C GLY A 48 -8.80 -1.09 -5.18
N LEU A 49 -8.09 -2.13 -4.88
CA LEU A 49 -6.70 -2.12 -4.46
C LEU A 49 -5.72 -2.33 -5.63
N ASN A 50 -4.77 -1.43 -5.80
CA ASN A 50 -3.62 -1.59 -6.69
C ASN A 50 -2.35 -1.74 -5.84
N VAL A 51 -1.58 -2.81 -6.06
CA VAL A 51 -0.41 -3.13 -5.25
C VAL A 51 0.82 -3.30 -6.13
N HIS A 52 1.90 -2.67 -5.70
CA HIS A 52 3.23 -2.90 -6.20
C HIS A 52 4.11 -3.48 -5.09
N ALA A 53 4.90 -4.52 -5.40
CA ALA A 53 5.86 -5.09 -4.47
C ALA A 53 7.13 -5.49 -5.22
N VAL A 54 8.28 -5.19 -4.63
CA VAL A 54 9.57 -5.60 -5.21
C VAL A 54 9.74 -7.12 -5.13
N ARG A 55 10.50 -7.71 -6.05
CA ARG A 55 10.72 -9.18 -6.06
C ARG A 55 11.41 -9.69 -4.80
N SER A 56 12.27 -8.88 -4.21
CA SER A 56 12.99 -9.21 -2.97
C SER A 56 12.12 -9.22 -1.72
N ILE A 57 10.86 -8.78 -1.78
CA ILE A 57 9.97 -8.73 -0.60
C ILE A 57 9.85 -10.07 0.14
N LYS A 58 9.92 -11.20 -0.58
CA LYS A 58 9.89 -12.53 0.02
C LYS A 58 11.13 -12.87 0.85
N GLN A 59 12.21 -12.10 0.70
CA GLN A 59 13.45 -12.27 1.47
C GLN A 59 13.46 -11.39 2.72
N VAL A 60 12.51 -10.48 2.84
CA VAL A 60 12.36 -9.62 4.01
C VAL A 60 11.76 -10.43 5.15
N ILE A 61 12.51 -10.56 6.23
CA ILE A 61 12.08 -11.27 7.44
C ILE A 61 11.58 -10.24 8.43
N ILE A 62 10.35 -10.41 8.88
CA ILE A 62 9.68 -9.47 9.77
C ILE A 62 9.29 -10.17 11.08
N HIS A 63 9.72 -9.59 12.19
CA HIS A 63 9.31 -9.95 13.54
C HIS A 63 8.50 -8.83 14.18
N LYS A 64 8.90 -7.57 13.93
CA LYS A 64 8.32 -6.39 14.56
C LYS A 64 8.11 -5.28 13.54
N ILE A 65 6.92 -4.71 13.54
CA ILE A 65 6.57 -3.57 12.67
C ILE A 65 6.13 -2.36 13.49
N ALA A 66 6.33 -1.18 12.93
CA ALA A 66 5.72 0.05 13.41
C ALA A 66 4.69 0.57 12.40
N VAL A 67 3.64 1.19 12.92
CA VAL A 67 2.65 1.92 12.12
C VAL A 67 2.86 3.41 12.40
N MET A 68 3.38 4.13 11.41
CA MET A 68 3.52 5.59 11.50
C MET A 68 2.18 6.25 11.18
N PRO A 69 1.76 7.28 11.92
CA PRO A 69 0.56 8.03 11.61
C PRO A 69 0.53 8.49 10.16
N LEU A 70 -0.59 8.25 9.47
CA LEU A 70 -0.79 8.70 8.11
C LEU A 70 -0.92 10.22 8.08
N ILE A 71 -0.58 10.82 6.95
CA ILE A 71 -0.74 12.26 6.72
C ILE A 71 -1.86 12.53 5.72
N ASP A 72 -2.45 13.71 5.82
CA ASP A 72 -3.36 14.18 4.80
C ASP A 72 -2.58 14.66 3.58
N SER A 73 -2.97 14.14 2.41
CA SER A 73 -2.43 14.53 1.11
C SER A 73 -3.57 14.59 0.10
N PRO A 74 -4.45 15.61 0.22
CA PRO A 74 -5.66 15.71 -0.58
C PRO A 74 -5.33 15.75 -2.08
N ASP A 75 -6.17 15.10 -2.87
CA ASP A 75 -6.03 15.12 -4.32
C ASP A 75 -6.39 16.48 -4.92
N GLN A 76 -6.22 16.62 -6.25
CA GLN A 76 -6.48 17.87 -6.97
C GLN A 76 -7.97 18.25 -6.99
N VAL A 77 -8.86 17.29 -6.78
CA VAL A 77 -10.32 17.46 -6.85
C VAL A 77 -10.90 17.80 -5.49
N ASP A 78 -10.56 16.99 -4.48
CA ASP A 78 -11.00 17.19 -3.09
C ASP A 78 -9.86 17.88 -2.31
N LYS A 79 -9.78 19.21 -2.43
CA LYS A 79 -8.68 20.03 -1.90
C LYS A 79 -8.57 20.01 -0.37
N THR A 80 -9.60 19.55 0.31
CA THR A 80 -9.66 19.48 1.79
C THR A 80 -10.20 18.13 2.22
N LEU A 81 -9.59 17.57 3.26
CA LEU A 81 -10.06 16.38 3.93
C LEU A 81 -10.69 16.75 5.28
N PRO A 82 -11.65 15.97 5.80
CA PRO A 82 -12.06 16.09 7.20
C PRO A 82 -10.85 16.01 8.13
N ALA A 83 -10.86 16.77 9.20
CA ALA A 83 -9.71 16.94 10.09
C ALA A 83 -9.23 15.62 10.76
N ASP A 84 -10.12 14.62 10.84
CA ASP A 84 -9.89 13.32 11.46
C ASP A 84 -9.65 12.18 10.46
N SER A 85 -9.52 12.48 9.15
CA SER A 85 -9.46 11.45 8.12
C SER A 85 -8.23 10.57 8.24
N SER A 86 -7.04 11.17 8.36
CA SER A 86 -5.80 10.43 8.51
C SER A 86 -5.72 9.70 9.84
N GLU A 87 -6.23 10.30 10.93
CA GLU A 87 -6.31 9.67 12.24
C GLU A 87 -7.22 8.44 12.20
N SER A 88 -8.41 8.55 11.60
CA SER A 88 -9.36 7.44 11.46
C SER A 88 -8.78 6.27 10.68
N VAL A 89 -8.10 6.53 9.56
CA VAL A 89 -7.47 5.46 8.76
C VAL A 89 -6.25 4.88 9.49
N THR A 90 -5.48 5.70 10.21
CA THR A 90 -4.35 5.24 11.03
C THR A 90 -4.80 4.28 12.11
N ALA A 91 -5.86 4.63 12.85
CA ALA A 91 -6.42 3.76 13.89
C ALA A 91 -6.89 2.41 13.34
N GLN A 92 -7.56 2.41 12.17
CA GLN A 92 -7.95 1.18 11.50
C GLN A 92 -6.74 0.35 11.06
N LEU A 93 -5.71 1.01 10.51
CA LEU A 93 -4.47 0.36 10.07
C LEU A 93 -3.75 -0.31 11.25
N TYR A 94 -3.62 0.40 12.37
CA TYR A 94 -3.00 -0.12 13.59
C TYR A 94 -3.78 -1.31 14.16
N ALA A 95 -5.09 -1.17 14.32
CA ALA A 95 -5.96 -2.23 14.80
C ALA A 95 -5.87 -3.48 13.93
N GLN A 96 -5.93 -3.32 12.61
CA GLN A 96 -5.84 -4.44 11.69
C GLN A 96 -4.44 -5.06 11.66
N ALA A 97 -3.36 -4.27 11.71
CA ALA A 97 -2.00 -4.76 11.79
C ALA A 97 -1.78 -5.66 13.03
N THR A 98 -2.43 -5.31 14.14
CA THR A 98 -2.38 -6.11 15.37
C THR A 98 -3.14 -7.45 15.23
N VAL A 99 -4.25 -7.46 14.48
CA VAL A 99 -5.09 -8.65 14.28
C VAL A 99 -4.50 -9.64 13.25
N VAL A 100 -3.89 -9.13 12.18
CA VAL A 100 -3.35 -9.98 11.09
C VAL A 100 -2.35 -11.01 11.62
N GLY A 101 -1.63 -10.68 12.69
CA GLY A 101 -0.80 -11.61 13.45
C GLY A 101 0.50 -12.00 12.75
N GLY A 102 1.31 -12.76 13.47
CA GLY A 102 2.60 -13.25 12.99
C GLY A 102 3.77 -12.30 13.22
N TRP A 103 3.55 -11.01 13.38
CA TRP A 103 4.52 -10.00 13.80
C TRP A 103 4.09 -9.33 15.11
N GLN A 104 5.02 -8.66 15.76
CA GLN A 104 4.75 -7.77 16.87
C GLN A 104 4.52 -6.36 16.33
N VAL A 105 3.49 -5.66 16.80
CA VAL A 105 3.27 -4.25 16.47
C VAL A 105 3.81 -3.39 17.60
N VAL A 106 4.57 -2.35 17.25
CA VAL A 106 5.08 -1.35 18.21
C VAL A 106 3.88 -0.62 18.82
N PRO A 107 3.80 -0.45 20.16
CA PRO A 107 2.74 0.32 20.78
C PRO A 107 2.61 1.74 20.23
N GLU A 108 1.39 2.25 20.12
CA GLU A 108 1.14 3.61 19.61
C GLU A 108 1.85 4.69 20.42
N ASP A 109 1.91 4.54 21.74
CA ASP A 109 2.60 5.48 22.63
C ASP A 109 4.10 5.55 22.31
N ASP A 110 4.74 4.39 22.09
CA ASP A 110 6.18 4.34 21.73
C ASP A 110 6.43 4.99 20.35
N VAL A 111 5.49 4.80 19.40
CA VAL A 111 5.55 5.47 18.10
C VAL A 111 5.38 7.00 18.29
N GLY A 112 4.41 7.42 19.09
CA GLY A 112 4.14 8.81 19.40
C GLY A 112 5.37 9.53 19.99
N ASP A 113 5.98 8.93 21.00
CA ASP A 113 7.19 9.45 21.65
C ASP A 113 8.38 9.56 20.69
N ALA A 114 8.55 8.55 19.83
CA ALA A 114 9.59 8.56 18.81
C ALA A 114 9.35 9.64 17.75
N MET A 115 8.10 9.84 17.33
CA MET A 115 7.71 10.85 16.34
C MET A 115 7.90 12.29 16.85
N GLN A 116 7.73 12.56 18.15
CA GLN A 116 8.00 13.88 18.75
C GLN A 116 9.46 14.32 18.58
N GLN A 117 10.38 13.38 18.38
CA GLN A 117 11.81 13.66 18.18
C GLN A 117 12.19 13.77 16.68
N LEU A 118 11.23 13.66 15.78
CA LEU A 118 11.41 13.78 14.33
C LEU A 118 10.82 15.11 13.83
N PRO A 119 11.27 15.61 12.67
CA PRO A 119 10.63 16.74 12.03
C PRO A 119 9.16 16.46 11.73
N PRO A 120 8.27 17.46 11.71
CA PRO A 120 6.89 17.29 11.28
C PRO A 120 6.82 16.56 9.94
N THR A 121 5.98 15.52 9.87
CA THR A 121 5.88 14.69 8.67
C THR A 121 5.10 15.41 7.58
N THR A 122 5.67 15.42 6.39
CA THR A 122 5.11 15.96 5.16
C THR A 122 5.27 14.93 4.04
N THR A 123 4.62 15.13 2.90
CA THR A 123 4.78 14.27 1.72
C THR A 123 6.23 14.20 1.21
N ALA A 124 7.03 15.24 1.47
CA ALA A 124 8.42 15.30 1.01
C ALA A 124 9.40 14.52 1.91
N ASN A 125 9.09 14.35 3.20
CA ASN A 125 9.99 13.72 4.17
C ASN A 125 9.45 12.45 4.82
N MET A 126 8.25 11.99 4.44
CA MET A 126 7.61 10.84 5.09
C MET A 126 8.44 9.54 4.98
N ASP A 127 9.12 9.32 3.86
CA ASP A 127 9.98 8.15 3.67
C ASP A 127 11.18 8.18 4.64
N ALA A 128 11.81 9.35 4.78
CA ALA A 128 12.92 9.56 5.70
C ALA A 128 12.49 9.43 7.17
N ASN A 129 11.32 9.99 7.52
CA ASN A 129 10.77 9.88 8.87
C ASN A 129 10.38 8.44 9.19
N ALA A 130 9.83 7.67 8.24
CA ALA A 130 9.49 6.26 8.42
C ALA A 130 10.75 5.44 8.74
N LEU A 131 11.84 5.62 8.01
CA LEU A 131 13.12 4.97 8.30
C LEU A 131 13.69 5.39 9.66
N ALA A 132 13.65 6.67 9.98
CA ALA A 132 14.12 7.17 11.27
C ALA A 132 13.29 6.64 12.44
N LEU A 133 11.96 6.51 12.27
CA LEU A 133 11.07 5.89 13.22
C LEU A 133 11.44 4.41 13.43
N GLY A 134 11.56 3.63 12.35
CA GLY A 134 11.91 2.20 12.42
C GLY A 134 13.16 1.96 13.25
N LYS A 135 14.21 2.75 13.03
CA LYS A 135 15.46 2.70 13.80
C LYS A 135 15.26 3.00 15.28
N ARG A 136 14.46 4.01 15.61
CA ARG A 136 14.23 4.43 17.00
C ARG A 136 13.47 3.40 17.81
N VAL A 137 12.46 2.78 17.21
CA VAL A 137 11.61 1.79 17.90
C VAL A 137 12.09 0.35 17.70
N ALA A 138 13.23 0.17 17.02
CA ALA A 138 13.80 -1.13 16.65
C ALA A 138 12.75 -2.04 15.98
N ALA A 139 12.09 -1.52 14.96
CA ALA A 139 11.16 -2.27 14.11
C ALA A 139 11.88 -2.73 12.84
N ASP A 140 11.56 -3.93 12.36
CA ASP A 140 12.13 -4.48 11.11
C ASP A 140 11.54 -3.78 9.87
N GLY A 141 10.34 -3.24 10.01
CA GLY A 141 9.70 -2.46 8.95
C GLY A 141 8.67 -1.48 9.47
N VAL A 142 8.33 -0.50 8.65
CA VAL A 142 7.37 0.55 8.98
C VAL A 142 6.29 0.66 7.93
N LEU A 143 5.03 0.58 8.37
CA LEU A 143 3.86 0.95 7.59
C LEU A 143 3.62 2.46 7.72
N TYR A 144 3.45 3.15 6.61
CA TYR A 144 3.19 4.58 6.58
C TYR A 144 2.49 4.97 5.28
N GLY A 145 2.03 6.20 5.17
CA GLY A 145 1.40 6.65 3.94
C GLY A 145 0.60 7.93 4.08
N SER A 146 -0.37 8.09 3.20
CA SER A 146 -1.22 9.27 3.13
C SER A 146 -2.66 8.95 2.79
N VAL A 147 -3.58 9.75 3.30
CA VAL A 147 -4.97 9.78 2.88
C VAL A 147 -5.13 10.85 1.80
N ASN A 148 -5.66 10.44 0.64
CA ASN A 148 -5.76 11.28 -0.54
C ASN A 148 -7.20 11.78 -0.76
N LYS A 149 -8.19 10.98 -0.36
CA LYS A 149 -9.61 11.30 -0.40
C LYS A 149 -10.31 10.65 0.79
N PHE A 150 -11.17 11.41 1.45
CA PHE A 150 -12.05 10.90 2.49
C PHE A 150 -13.32 11.74 2.48
N ARG A 151 -14.36 11.24 1.85
CA ARG A 151 -15.63 11.94 1.72
C ARG A 151 -16.74 11.08 2.30
N GLU A 152 -17.41 11.61 3.31
CA GLU A 152 -18.58 10.98 3.89
C GLU A 152 -19.76 11.09 2.94
N ARG A 153 -20.66 10.14 3.05
CA ARG A 153 -21.96 10.15 2.37
C ARG A 153 -22.80 11.32 2.86
N VAL A 154 -23.38 12.04 1.90
CA VAL A 154 -24.40 13.06 2.18
C VAL A 154 -25.77 12.53 1.73
N GLY A 155 -26.76 12.59 2.62
CA GLY A 155 -28.11 12.09 2.39
C GLY A 155 -28.47 10.87 3.23
N PHE A 156 -29.58 10.21 2.88
CA PHE A 156 -30.08 9.07 3.62
C PHE A 156 -29.43 7.76 3.20
N GLU A 157 -29.53 6.75 4.06
CA GLU A 157 -28.95 5.43 3.85
C GLU A 157 -29.39 4.75 2.54
N TYR A 158 -30.61 5.08 2.06
CA TYR A 158 -31.20 4.53 0.84
C TYR A 158 -31.25 5.53 -0.33
N SER A 159 -30.86 6.80 -0.09
CA SER A 159 -30.91 7.88 -1.08
C SER A 159 -29.78 8.86 -0.84
N ALA A 160 -28.56 8.46 -1.19
CA ALA A 160 -27.39 9.33 -1.08
C ALA A 160 -27.41 10.38 -2.20
N GLN A 161 -27.29 11.65 -1.84
CA GLN A 161 -27.07 12.74 -2.80
C GLN A 161 -25.61 12.76 -3.24
N THR A 162 -24.69 12.51 -2.30
CA THR A 162 -23.26 12.39 -2.57
C THR A 162 -22.78 11.09 -1.94
N PRO A 163 -22.27 10.14 -2.74
CA PRO A 163 -21.75 8.88 -2.22
C PRO A 163 -20.46 9.06 -1.43
N ALA A 164 -20.18 8.12 -0.53
CA ALA A 164 -18.91 8.05 0.16
C ALA A 164 -17.78 7.71 -0.82
N ALA A 165 -16.61 8.27 -0.56
CA ALA A 165 -15.40 7.98 -1.33
C ALA A 165 -14.17 8.00 -0.42
N VAL A 166 -13.28 7.02 -0.60
CA VAL A 166 -12.02 6.93 0.12
C VAL A 166 -10.89 6.57 -0.83
N ALA A 167 -9.77 7.27 -0.68
CA ALA A 167 -8.53 6.91 -1.34
C ALA A 167 -7.35 7.15 -0.39
N PHE A 168 -6.42 6.19 -0.34
CA PHE A 168 -5.20 6.30 0.43
C PHE A 168 -4.07 5.53 -0.24
N THR A 169 -2.86 5.91 0.13
CA THR A 169 -1.63 5.22 -0.27
C THR A 169 -0.93 4.72 0.97
N LEU A 170 -0.58 3.42 0.99
CA LEU A 170 0.23 2.81 2.03
C LEU A 170 1.55 2.35 1.45
N ASN A 171 2.62 2.54 2.20
CA ASN A 171 3.95 2.06 1.89
C ASN A 171 4.45 1.18 3.03
N PHE A 172 5.28 0.20 2.70
CA PHE A 172 6.04 -0.57 3.67
C PHE A 172 7.52 -0.46 3.35
N VAL A 173 8.27 0.15 4.25
CA VAL A 173 9.73 0.24 4.16
C VAL A 173 10.36 -0.84 5.03
N ASP A 174 11.31 -1.57 4.46
CA ASP A 174 12.18 -2.47 5.17
C ASP A 174 13.31 -1.66 5.81
N GLU A 175 13.39 -1.69 7.14
CA GLU A 175 14.38 -0.89 7.88
C GLU A 175 15.81 -1.32 7.55
N HIS A 176 16.02 -2.61 7.33
CA HIS A 176 17.34 -3.19 7.11
C HIS A 176 17.98 -2.75 5.78
N SER A 177 17.20 -2.77 4.70
CA SER A 177 17.65 -2.31 3.39
C SER A 177 17.44 -0.81 3.15
N GLY A 178 16.57 -0.17 3.92
CA GLY A 178 16.12 1.20 3.72
C GLY A 178 15.24 1.40 2.48
N GLN A 179 14.74 0.32 1.88
CA GLN A 179 13.95 0.37 0.66
C GLN A 179 12.46 0.21 0.92
N ILE A 180 11.65 0.90 0.13
CA ILE A 180 10.22 0.65 0.07
C ILE A 180 10.02 -0.65 -0.72
N VAL A 181 9.60 -1.69 -0.02
CA VAL A 181 9.46 -3.03 -0.60
C VAL A 181 8.02 -3.33 -1.03
N TRP A 182 7.06 -2.51 -0.60
CA TRP A 182 5.66 -2.65 -0.96
C TRP A 182 4.95 -1.30 -0.91
N THR A 183 4.06 -1.09 -1.88
CA THR A 183 3.16 0.06 -1.96
C THR A 183 1.77 -0.44 -2.35
N ALA A 184 0.76 0.04 -1.66
CA ALA A 184 -0.64 -0.17 -2.01
C ALA A 184 -1.34 1.17 -2.21
N LYS A 185 -2.08 1.30 -3.30
CA LYS A 185 -3.00 2.40 -3.57
C LYS A 185 -4.40 1.85 -3.56
N TYR A 186 -5.21 2.33 -2.64
CA TYR A 186 -6.61 2.00 -2.56
C TYR A 186 -7.44 3.21 -2.95
N ALA A 187 -8.42 3.01 -3.82
CA ALA A 187 -9.39 4.03 -4.15
C ALA A 187 -10.74 3.37 -4.42
N ARG A 188 -11.76 3.83 -3.73
CA ARG A 188 -13.13 3.41 -3.94
C ARG A 188 -14.09 4.57 -3.74
N GLU A 189 -14.94 4.76 -4.72
CA GLU A 189 -16.07 5.67 -4.68
C GLU A 189 -17.33 4.89 -5.00
N GLN A 190 -18.35 5.04 -4.19
CA GLN A 190 -19.64 4.43 -4.44
C GLN A 190 -20.43 5.33 -5.39
N LYS A 191 -20.72 4.86 -6.61
CA LYS A 191 -21.49 5.64 -7.59
C LYS A 191 -22.97 5.62 -7.25
N ALA A 192 -23.65 6.75 -7.37
CA ALA A 192 -25.10 6.83 -7.21
C ALA A 192 -25.80 5.94 -8.23
N LEU A 193 -26.82 5.17 -7.82
CA LEU A 193 -27.58 4.29 -8.73
C LEU A 193 -28.20 5.03 -9.92
N THR A 194 -28.47 6.33 -9.77
CA THR A 194 -28.97 7.19 -10.84
C THR A 194 -27.94 7.44 -11.93
N GLU A 195 -26.65 7.31 -11.62
CA GLU A 195 -25.54 7.54 -12.56
C GLU A 195 -24.98 6.23 -13.10
N ASN A 196 -25.13 5.12 -12.38
CA ASN A 196 -24.61 3.84 -12.80
C ASN A 196 -25.46 2.65 -12.32
N VAL A 197 -26.34 2.17 -13.19
CA VAL A 197 -27.18 0.99 -12.92
C VAL A 197 -26.32 -0.29 -12.73
N PHE A 198 -25.08 -0.28 -13.21
CA PHE A 198 -24.15 -1.42 -13.08
C PHE A 198 -23.57 -1.54 -11.67
N ASP A 199 -23.71 -0.55 -10.79
CA ASP A 199 -23.31 -0.67 -9.38
C ASP A 199 -24.39 -1.36 -8.51
N LEU A 200 -25.49 -1.77 -9.11
CA LEU A 200 -26.58 -2.51 -8.46
C LEU A 200 -26.11 -3.77 -7.72
N PRO A 201 -25.15 -4.60 -8.25
CA PRO A 201 -24.66 -5.75 -7.51
C PRO A 201 -23.98 -5.38 -6.18
N ASN A 202 -23.18 -4.30 -6.16
CA ASN A 202 -22.52 -3.82 -4.95
C ASN A 202 -23.53 -3.25 -3.94
N PHE A 203 -24.53 -2.53 -4.44
CA PHE A 203 -25.64 -2.02 -3.62
C PHE A 203 -26.44 -3.19 -3.00
N ILE A 204 -26.75 -4.23 -3.75
CA ILE A 204 -27.41 -5.42 -3.26
C ILE A 204 -26.55 -6.17 -2.24
N ALA A 205 -25.24 -6.31 -2.50
CA ALA A 205 -24.30 -6.94 -1.58
C ALA A 205 -24.25 -6.22 -0.21
N ASN A 206 -24.42 -4.90 -0.21
CA ASN A 206 -24.53 -4.07 1.00
C ASN A 206 -25.99 -3.98 1.54
N LYS A 207 -26.83 -4.98 1.23
CA LYS A 207 -28.23 -5.06 1.69
C LYS A 207 -29.08 -3.83 1.31
N GLY A 208 -28.81 -3.23 0.17
CA GLY A 208 -29.52 -2.07 -0.33
C GLY A 208 -29.18 -0.77 0.42
N ARG A 209 -28.02 -0.68 1.08
CA ARG A 209 -27.56 0.50 1.82
C ARG A 209 -26.31 1.10 1.20
N TRP A 210 -26.22 2.42 1.28
CA TRP A 210 -24.98 3.13 0.96
C TRP A 210 -24.02 3.05 2.16
N VAL A 211 -22.81 2.60 1.92
CA VAL A 211 -21.77 2.48 2.95
C VAL A 211 -21.21 3.84 3.36
N ARG A 212 -20.59 3.92 4.54
CA ARG A 212 -19.89 5.11 5.01
C ARG A 212 -18.44 5.11 4.53
N ALA A 213 -17.78 6.27 4.56
CA ALA A 213 -16.35 6.35 4.27
C ALA A 213 -15.52 5.47 5.20
N HIS A 214 -15.85 5.43 6.48
CA HIS A 214 -15.21 4.55 7.45
C HIS A 214 -15.25 3.06 7.04
N ASP A 215 -16.38 2.57 6.55
CA ASP A 215 -16.54 1.15 6.15
C ASP A 215 -15.70 0.86 4.88
N ILE A 216 -15.67 1.81 3.93
CA ILE A 216 -14.82 1.73 2.73
C ILE A 216 -13.33 1.73 3.12
N ALA A 217 -12.92 2.59 4.04
CA ALA A 217 -11.55 2.65 4.55
C ALA A 217 -11.14 1.32 5.21
N GLN A 218 -12.00 0.78 6.07
CA GLN A 218 -11.77 -0.51 6.73
C GLN A 218 -11.58 -1.65 5.72
N GLU A 219 -12.41 -1.71 4.69
CA GLU A 219 -12.26 -2.69 3.61
C GLU A 219 -10.91 -2.55 2.91
N GLY A 220 -10.53 -1.33 2.56
CA GLY A 220 -9.26 -1.04 1.90
C GLY A 220 -8.04 -1.39 2.76
N VAL A 221 -8.08 -1.07 4.06
CA VAL A 221 -7.03 -1.41 5.02
C VAL A 221 -6.90 -2.94 5.16
N ASN A 222 -8.02 -3.65 5.32
CA ASN A 222 -8.04 -5.10 5.44
C ASN A 222 -7.44 -5.78 4.19
N ALA A 223 -7.86 -5.34 3.00
CA ALA A 223 -7.35 -5.87 1.75
C ALA A 223 -5.85 -5.58 1.56
N SER A 224 -5.42 -4.38 1.93
CA SER A 224 -4.01 -3.95 1.84
C SER A 224 -3.12 -4.80 2.74
N LEU A 225 -3.47 -4.95 4.02
CA LEU A 225 -2.68 -5.73 4.97
C LEU A 225 -2.69 -7.23 4.67
N ALA A 226 -3.82 -7.78 4.23
CA ALA A 226 -3.88 -9.18 3.79
C ALA A 226 -2.92 -9.43 2.59
N ASN A 227 -2.85 -8.47 1.66
CA ASN A 227 -1.90 -8.55 0.54
C ASN A 227 -0.45 -8.46 1.02
N LEU A 228 -0.11 -7.48 1.86
CA LEU A 228 1.24 -7.31 2.42
C LEU A 228 1.67 -8.58 3.14
N PHE A 229 0.84 -9.09 4.07
CA PHE A 229 1.13 -10.30 4.84
C PHE A 229 1.38 -11.52 3.94
N SER A 230 0.62 -11.66 2.86
CA SER A 230 0.81 -12.78 1.91
C SER A 230 2.15 -12.75 1.16
N LYS A 231 2.83 -11.60 1.14
CA LYS A 231 4.08 -11.40 0.41
C LYS A 231 5.32 -11.44 1.29
N LEU A 232 5.18 -11.10 2.57
CA LEU A 232 6.27 -11.09 3.53
C LEU A 232 6.56 -12.48 4.09
N THR A 233 7.80 -12.72 4.49
CA THR A 233 8.17 -13.86 5.33
C THR A 233 8.07 -13.44 6.79
N VAL A 234 6.98 -13.83 7.44
CA VAL A 234 6.74 -13.51 8.85
C VAL A 234 7.26 -14.65 9.71
N GLN A 235 8.15 -14.34 10.66
CA GLN A 235 8.61 -15.30 11.66
C GLN A 235 7.96 -14.94 13.00
N PRO A 236 7.19 -15.87 13.60
CA PRO A 236 6.58 -15.61 14.91
C PRO A 236 7.68 -15.40 15.95
N VAL A 237 7.50 -14.41 16.80
CA VAL A 237 8.37 -14.20 17.96
C VAL A 237 8.21 -15.41 18.87
N VAL A 238 9.24 -16.24 18.98
CA VAL A 238 9.28 -17.32 19.98
C VAL A 238 9.40 -16.62 21.32
N GLN A 239 8.30 -16.57 22.06
CA GLN A 239 8.36 -16.15 23.47
C GLN A 239 9.23 -17.18 24.19
N GLY A 240 10.43 -16.76 24.56
CA GLY A 240 11.32 -17.57 25.38
C GLY A 240 10.63 -17.92 26.71
N GLN A 241 10.62 -19.19 27.02
CA GLN A 241 10.20 -19.73 28.31
C GLN A 241 11.04 -19.17 29.43
#